data_85c8d960f19e3855c507485a987ff802
#
_entry.id   85c8d960f19e3855c507485a987ff802
#
_cell.length_a   1.000
_cell.length_b   1.000
_cell.length_c   1.000
_cell.angle_alpha   90.00
_cell.angle_beta   90.00
_cell.angle_gamma   90.00
#
_symmetry.space_group_name_H-M   'P 1'
#
loop_
_entity.id
_entity.type
_entity.pdbx_description
1 polymer ?
#
loop_
_entity_poly.entity_id
_entity_poly.type
_entity_poly.pdbx_seq_one_letter_code
_entity_poly.pdbx_strand_id
1 'polypeptide(L)'
;NIPVKDVVGNNPELVYAYRTRSMLRVALTVAYGALNRQESRGAHYREDFSVRDDVKWLNRTIATWKDGDTLPTLSYQPLDISKMELPPGFRGYGVKNYIENPESAKRQAEVDAIRQKMEAEGKDRWAIQDAIMPYQHLLPKRLLGRNERIDEPLND
;
A
#
# COMPACT_ATOMS: atom_id res chain seq x y z
N ASN A 1 23.37 4.36 30.42
CA ASN A 1 24.50 3.48 30.73
C ASN A 1 24.05 2.05 30.54
N ILE A 2 24.66 1.36 29.59
CA ILE A 2 24.45 -0.07 29.38
C ILE A 2 25.57 -0.77 30.14
N PRO A 3 25.27 -1.59 31.13
CA PRO A 3 26.31 -2.33 31.84
C PRO A 3 26.95 -3.32 30.89
N VAL A 4 28.19 -3.07 30.52
CA VAL A 4 29.01 -4.01 29.78
C VAL A 4 29.66 -4.94 30.77
N LYS A 5 29.28 -6.22 30.77
CA LYS A 5 29.96 -7.23 31.58
C LYS A 5 31.30 -7.56 30.94
N ASP A 6 32.31 -7.70 31.77
CA ASP A 6 33.61 -8.24 31.36
C ASP A 6 33.43 -9.72 30.94
N VAL A 7 33.29 -9.93 29.64
CA VAL A 7 33.16 -11.28 29.06
C VAL A 7 34.40 -11.53 28.22
N VAL A 8 35.08 -12.62 28.50
CA VAL A 8 36.16 -13.11 27.63
C VAL A 8 35.50 -13.68 26.39
N GLY A 9 35.59 -12.94 25.26
CA GLY A 9 35.00 -13.31 24.00
C GLY A 9 33.99 -12.29 23.43
N ASN A 10 33.05 -12.74 22.62
CA ASN A 10 32.02 -11.89 22.05
C ASN A 10 31.06 -11.35 23.13
N ASN A 11 30.93 -10.02 23.19
CA ASN A 11 29.99 -9.38 24.13
C ASN A 11 28.64 -9.13 23.40
N PRO A 12 27.61 -9.97 23.63
CA PRO A 12 26.33 -9.83 22.97
C PRO A 12 25.59 -8.55 23.40
N GLU A 13 25.80 -8.08 24.63
CA GLU A 13 25.14 -6.87 25.14
C GLU A 13 25.61 -5.62 24.37
N LEU A 14 26.88 -5.56 24.03
CA LEU A 14 27.42 -4.47 23.20
C LEU A 14 26.80 -4.50 21.78
N VAL A 15 26.67 -5.68 21.19
CA VAL A 15 26.04 -5.86 19.86
C VAL A 15 24.58 -5.43 19.92
N TYR A 16 23.85 -5.82 20.96
CA TYR A 16 22.46 -5.40 21.17
C TYR A 16 22.34 -3.90 21.36
N ALA A 17 23.25 -3.27 22.07
CA ALA A 17 23.27 -1.82 22.26
C ALA A 17 23.39 -1.07 20.95
N TYR A 18 24.31 -1.48 20.08
CA TYR A 18 24.47 -0.89 18.75
C TYR A 18 23.24 -1.13 17.88
N ARG A 19 22.69 -2.35 17.87
CA ARG A 19 21.46 -2.68 17.13
C ARG A 19 20.28 -1.84 17.62
N THR A 20 20.09 -1.71 18.92
CA THR A 20 19.00 -0.91 19.50
C THR A 20 19.09 0.55 19.04
N ARG A 21 20.29 1.14 19.04
CA ARG A 21 20.49 2.50 18.53
C ARG A 21 20.08 2.64 17.07
N SER A 22 20.45 1.67 16.23
CA SER A 22 20.08 1.65 14.82
C SER A 22 18.58 1.46 14.63
N MET A 23 17.96 0.56 15.40
CA MET A 23 16.52 0.32 15.40
C MET A 23 15.72 1.57 15.77
N LEU A 24 16.17 2.31 16.79
CA LEU A 24 15.52 3.56 17.19
C LEU A 24 15.57 4.63 16.10
N ARG A 25 16.69 4.73 15.38
CA ARG A 25 16.78 5.63 14.21
C ARG A 25 15.81 5.24 13.10
N VAL A 26 15.71 3.95 12.78
CA VAL A 26 14.75 3.45 11.79
C VAL A 26 13.32 3.70 12.25
N ALA A 27 13.00 3.38 13.49
CA ALA A 27 11.67 3.62 14.06
C ALA A 27 11.28 5.11 14.01
N LEU A 28 12.22 6.00 14.35
CA LEU A 28 11.99 7.44 14.27
C LEU A 28 11.78 7.91 12.81
N THR A 29 12.52 7.34 11.85
CA THR A 29 12.33 7.60 10.42
C THR A 29 10.92 7.25 9.97
N VAL A 30 10.44 6.06 10.36
CA VAL A 30 9.08 5.59 10.03
C VAL A 30 8.03 6.49 10.67
N ALA A 31 8.15 6.76 11.97
CA ALA A 31 7.18 7.58 12.70
C ALA A 31 7.13 9.02 12.17
N TYR A 32 8.28 9.62 11.90
CA TYR A 32 8.37 10.97 11.39
C TYR A 32 7.85 11.08 9.94
N GLY A 33 8.14 10.10 9.10
CA GLY A 33 7.59 10.00 7.75
C GLY A 33 6.06 9.84 7.77
N ALA A 34 5.54 8.99 8.66
CA ALA A 34 4.10 8.79 8.84
C ALA A 34 3.40 10.06 9.35
N LEU A 35 3.98 10.76 10.32
CA LEU A 35 3.43 12.00 10.85
C LEU A 35 3.29 13.09 9.77
N ASN A 36 4.26 13.18 8.87
CA ASN A 36 4.27 14.20 7.83
C ASN A 36 3.38 13.87 6.62
N ARG A 37 3.03 12.60 6.40
CA ARG A 37 2.15 12.18 5.31
C ARG A 37 0.68 12.45 5.67
N GLN A 38 0.03 13.33 4.92
CA GLN A 38 -1.34 13.80 5.14
C GLN A 38 -2.34 13.06 4.24
N GLU A 39 -2.31 11.74 4.27
CA GLU A 39 -3.26 10.86 3.58
C GLU A 39 -3.31 9.51 4.29
N SER A 40 -4.27 8.67 3.91
CA SER A 40 -4.29 7.23 4.26
C SER A 40 -4.03 6.39 3.03
N ARG A 41 -3.00 5.49 3.10
CA ARG A 41 -2.60 4.66 1.96
C ARG A 41 -1.98 3.35 2.44
N GLY A 42 -2.47 2.23 1.94
CA GLY A 42 -1.98 0.90 2.30
C GLY A 42 -2.16 0.63 3.81
N ALA A 43 -1.08 0.30 4.51
CA ALA A 43 -1.09 0.11 5.95
C ALA A 43 -1.02 1.42 6.76
N HIS A 44 -0.76 2.55 6.08
CA HIS A 44 -0.72 3.86 6.72
C HIS A 44 -2.14 4.44 6.80
N TYR A 45 -2.71 4.49 8.00
CA TYR A 45 -4.02 5.06 8.27
C TYR A 45 -3.91 6.22 9.26
N ARG A 46 -4.61 7.32 8.92
CA ARG A 46 -4.75 8.51 9.77
C ARG A 46 -6.21 8.92 9.85
N GLU A 47 -6.74 9.09 11.05
CA GLU A 47 -8.12 9.54 11.27
C GLU A 47 -8.34 10.96 10.76
N ASP A 48 -7.34 11.84 10.93
CA ASP A 48 -7.38 13.23 10.47
C ASP A 48 -7.21 13.38 8.94
N PHE A 49 -6.67 12.38 8.27
CA PHE A 49 -6.52 12.31 6.81
C PHE A 49 -6.92 10.93 6.29
N SER A 50 -8.19 10.59 6.44
CA SER A 50 -8.71 9.23 6.20
C SER A 50 -8.76 8.80 4.74
N VAL A 51 -8.52 9.68 3.78
CA VAL A 51 -8.60 9.41 2.35
C VAL A 51 -7.24 9.47 1.67
N ARG A 52 -7.11 8.74 0.54
CA ARG A 52 -5.94 8.74 -0.32
C ARG A 52 -5.92 10.00 -1.21
N ASP A 53 -4.76 10.59 -1.43
CA ASP A 53 -4.56 11.73 -2.31
C ASP A 53 -3.40 11.46 -3.28
N ASP A 54 -3.71 10.98 -4.49
CA ASP A 54 -2.71 10.62 -5.49
C ASP A 54 -2.04 11.84 -6.13
N VAL A 55 -2.71 13.00 -6.16
CA VAL A 55 -2.13 14.21 -6.74
C VAL A 55 -0.99 14.72 -5.87
N LYS A 56 -1.19 14.76 -4.56
CA LYS A 56 -0.19 15.29 -3.62
C LYS A 56 0.80 14.22 -3.15
N TRP A 57 0.34 12.98 -2.95
CA TRP A 57 1.06 11.96 -2.19
C TRP A 57 1.45 10.72 -2.99
N LEU A 58 1.27 10.70 -4.32
CA LEU A 58 1.80 9.60 -5.14
C LEU A 58 3.32 9.76 -5.30
N ASN A 59 4.02 9.63 -4.18
CA ASN A 59 5.46 9.78 -4.09
C ASN A 59 6.05 8.85 -3.03
N ARG A 60 7.36 8.63 -3.12
CA ARG A 60 8.16 8.02 -2.05
C ARG A 60 8.62 9.09 -1.10
N THR A 61 8.50 8.83 0.19
CA THR A 61 9.16 9.64 1.22
C THR A 61 10.58 9.13 1.38
N ILE A 62 11.55 10.01 1.19
CA ILE A 62 12.97 9.75 1.38
C ILE A 62 13.41 10.50 2.63
N ALA A 63 14.02 9.77 3.56
CA ALA A 63 14.51 10.32 4.81
C ALA A 63 16.06 10.30 4.80
N THR A 64 16.68 11.46 4.87
CA THR A 64 18.15 11.61 4.86
C THR A 64 18.62 12.03 6.25
N TRP A 65 19.56 11.28 6.80
CA TRP A 65 20.23 11.58 8.05
C TRP A 65 21.62 12.14 7.81
N LYS A 66 21.97 13.23 8.49
CA LYS A 66 23.34 13.72 8.61
C LYS A 66 23.87 13.40 10.01
N ASP A 67 25.18 13.41 10.15
CA ASP A 67 25.78 13.26 11.47
C ASP A 67 25.38 14.42 12.38
N GLY A 68 24.95 14.08 13.59
CA GLY A 68 24.46 15.05 14.56
C GLY A 68 22.96 15.36 14.48
N ASP A 69 22.26 14.93 13.43
CA ASP A 69 20.83 15.18 13.31
C ASP A 69 20.02 14.42 14.38
N THR A 70 19.03 15.11 14.95
CA THR A 70 18.05 14.52 15.85
C THR A 70 16.82 13.99 15.11
N LEU A 71 16.52 14.55 13.93
CA LEU A 71 15.44 14.14 13.03
C LEU A 71 15.96 14.08 11.60
N PRO A 72 15.42 13.17 10.76
CA PRO A 72 15.81 13.12 9.35
C PRO A 72 15.22 14.29 8.57
N THR A 73 15.93 14.72 7.52
CA THR A 73 15.35 15.59 6.51
C THR A 73 14.50 14.75 5.56
N LEU A 74 13.23 15.13 5.37
CA LEU A 74 12.33 14.47 4.45
C LEU A 74 12.34 15.14 3.08
N SER A 75 12.39 14.33 2.04
CA SER A 75 12.16 14.73 0.65
C SER A 75 11.19 13.76 -0.02
N TYR A 76 10.62 14.17 -1.14
CA TYR A 76 9.59 13.41 -1.84
C TYR A 76 9.99 13.18 -3.28
N GLN A 77 9.96 11.92 -3.71
CA GLN A 77 10.24 11.52 -5.07
C GLN A 77 8.96 11.08 -5.75
N PRO A 78 8.48 11.79 -6.79
CA PRO A 78 7.32 11.37 -7.54
C PRO A 78 7.46 9.95 -8.09
N LEU A 79 6.37 9.21 -8.12
CA LEU A 79 6.31 7.88 -8.72
C LEU A 79 5.77 8.00 -10.15
N ASP A 80 6.53 7.52 -11.11
CA ASP A 80 6.06 7.31 -12.47
C ASP A 80 5.32 5.96 -12.54
N ILE A 81 4.00 6.03 -12.62
CA ILE A 81 3.12 4.86 -12.73
C ILE A 81 2.74 4.54 -14.17
N SER A 82 3.19 5.32 -15.15
CA SER A 82 2.85 5.13 -16.57
C SER A 82 3.36 3.79 -17.11
N LYS A 83 4.43 3.25 -16.52
CA LYS A 83 5.06 1.99 -16.88
C LYS A 83 4.56 0.79 -16.09
N MET A 84 3.61 0.98 -15.18
CA MET A 84 3.06 -0.12 -14.40
C MET A 84 2.19 -1.00 -15.30
N GLU A 85 2.40 -2.30 -15.24
CA GLU A 85 1.56 -3.28 -15.94
C GLU A 85 0.12 -3.27 -15.41
N LEU A 86 -0.03 -3.06 -14.10
CA LEU A 86 -1.32 -2.94 -13.42
C LEU A 86 -1.57 -1.46 -13.10
N PRO A 87 -2.60 -0.84 -13.69
CA PRO A 87 -2.94 0.53 -13.36
C PRO A 87 -3.38 0.65 -11.89
N PRO A 88 -3.10 1.78 -11.24
CA PRO A 88 -3.60 2.04 -9.90
C PRO A 88 -5.13 2.03 -9.91
N GLY A 89 -5.71 1.26 -8.98
CA GLY A 89 -7.15 1.12 -8.81
C GLY A 89 -7.64 1.75 -7.53
N PHE A 90 -8.95 1.78 -7.40
CA PHE A 90 -9.60 2.10 -6.13
C PHE A 90 -9.27 1.01 -5.11
N ARG A 91 -8.77 1.42 -3.95
CA ARG A 91 -8.64 0.55 -2.79
C ARG A 91 -9.06 1.29 -1.53
N GLY A 92 -9.96 0.68 -0.79
CA GLY A 92 -10.24 0.79 0.62
C GLY A 92 -10.63 2.16 1.19
N TYR A 93 -9.80 3.15 1.15
CA TYR A 93 -9.95 4.37 1.98
C TYR A 93 -10.73 5.51 1.32
N GLY A 94 -11.36 5.29 0.17
CA GLY A 94 -11.84 6.42 -0.60
C GLY A 94 -10.68 7.23 -1.21
N VAL A 95 -10.99 8.10 -2.15
CA VAL A 95 -9.96 8.88 -2.86
C VAL A 95 -10.42 10.31 -2.98
N LYS A 96 -9.61 11.24 -2.49
CA LYS A 96 -9.88 12.67 -2.62
C LYS A 96 -9.48 13.18 -4.00
N ASN A 97 -8.26 12.91 -4.37
CA ASN A 97 -7.67 13.28 -5.65
C ASN A 97 -6.90 12.07 -6.16
N TYR A 98 -7.44 11.32 -7.10
CA TYR A 98 -6.72 10.21 -7.69
C TYR A 98 -6.33 10.51 -9.13
N ILE A 99 -5.26 9.89 -9.57
CA ILE A 99 -4.88 9.95 -10.97
C ILE A 99 -5.84 9.03 -11.72
N GLU A 100 -6.69 9.63 -12.53
CA GLU A 100 -7.67 8.91 -13.31
C GLU A 100 -6.97 8.02 -14.33
N ASN A 101 -7.24 6.73 -14.22
CA ASN A 101 -6.82 5.78 -15.23
C ASN A 101 -8.05 5.41 -16.07
N PRO A 102 -8.06 5.68 -17.39
CA PRO A 102 -9.21 5.39 -18.26
C PRO A 102 -9.66 3.92 -18.20
N GLU A 103 -8.73 3.00 -18.02
CA GLU A 103 -9.03 1.57 -17.83
C GLU A 103 -9.72 1.31 -16.49
N SER A 104 -9.31 1.97 -15.43
CA SER A 104 -9.96 1.86 -14.10
C SER A 104 -11.38 2.38 -14.14
N ALA A 105 -11.62 3.52 -14.80
CA ALA A 105 -12.96 4.10 -14.93
C ALA A 105 -13.90 3.19 -15.71
N LYS A 106 -13.44 2.61 -16.81
CA LYS A 106 -14.24 1.65 -17.60
C LYS A 106 -14.62 0.43 -16.78
N ARG A 107 -13.69 -0.14 -16.04
CA ARG A 107 -13.94 -1.33 -15.21
C ARG A 107 -14.83 -1.01 -14.02
N GLN A 108 -14.69 0.14 -13.42
CA GLN A 108 -15.62 0.55 -12.37
C GLN A 108 -17.05 0.64 -12.91
N ALA A 109 -17.24 1.19 -14.11
CA ALA A 109 -18.54 1.23 -14.76
C ALA A 109 -19.08 -0.19 -15.05
N GLU A 110 -18.23 -1.13 -15.49
CA GLU A 110 -18.60 -2.54 -15.69
C GLU A 110 -19.01 -3.20 -14.36
N VAL A 111 -18.24 -2.99 -13.28
CA VAL A 111 -18.56 -3.48 -11.94
C VAL A 111 -19.89 -2.93 -11.42
N ASP A 112 -20.11 -1.63 -11.60
CA ASP A 112 -21.34 -0.99 -11.15
C ASP A 112 -22.55 -1.49 -11.95
N ALA A 113 -22.40 -1.73 -13.24
CA ALA A 113 -23.45 -2.32 -14.09
C ALA A 113 -23.78 -3.76 -13.67
N ILE A 114 -22.76 -4.59 -13.39
CA ILE A 114 -22.98 -5.96 -12.89
C ILE A 114 -23.68 -5.93 -11.54
N ARG A 115 -23.25 -5.07 -10.62
CA ARG A 115 -23.87 -4.91 -9.31
C ARG A 115 -25.34 -4.55 -9.43
N GLN A 116 -25.66 -3.49 -10.17
CA GLN A 116 -27.03 -3.03 -10.36
C GLN A 116 -27.94 -4.11 -10.96
N LYS A 117 -27.42 -4.84 -11.95
CA LYS A 117 -28.16 -5.95 -12.57
C LYS A 117 -28.48 -7.05 -11.57
N MET A 118 -27.49 -7.49 -10.80
CA MET A 118 -27.64 -8.57 -9.83
C MET A 118 -28.52 -8.16 -8.62
N GLU A 119 -28.45 -6.92 -8.19
CA GLU A 119 -29.33 -6.36 -7.17
C GLU A 119 -30.79 -6.34 -7.67
N ALA A 120 -31.00 -5.95 -8.92
CA ALA A 120 -32.33 -5.99 -9.54
C ALA A 120 -32.89 -7.41 -9.68
N GLU A 121 -32.01 -8.41 -9.87
CA GLU A 121 -32.36 -9.84 -9.88
C GLU A 121 -32.55 -10.43 -8.48
N GLY A 122 -32.39 -9.64 -7.41
CA GLY A 122 -32.54 -10.08 -6.04
C GLY A 122 -31.46 -11.07 -5.55
N LYS A 123 -30.26 -11.01 -6.14
CA LYS A 123 -29.12 -11.84 -5.72
C LYS A 123 -28.61 -11.39 -4.36
N ASP A 124 -28.10 -12.35 -3.59
CA ASP A 124 -27.52 -12.06 -2.30
C ASP A 124 -26.15 -11.36 -2.43
N ARG A 125 -25.69 -10.77 -1.30
CA ARG A 125 -24.44 -10.02 -1.24
C ARG A 125 -23.21 -10.82 -1.66
N TRP A 126 -23.18 -12.12 -1.37
CA TRP A 126 -22.05 -12.98 -1.67
C TRP A 126 -21.97 -13.29 -3.16
N ALA A 127 -23.12 -13.62 -3.78
CA ALA A 127 -23.19 -13.83 -5.23
C ALA A 127 -22.78 -12.58 -6.01
N ILE A 128 -23.18 -11.39 -5.54
CA ILE A 128 -22.76 -10.11 -6.13
C ILE A 128 -21.25 -9.93 -5.97
N GLN A 129 -20.70 -10.20 -4.78
CA GLN A 129 -19.28 -10.06 -4.51
C GLN A 129 -18.44 -11.01 -5.39
N ASP A 130 -18.84 -12.24 -5.54
CA ASP A 130 -18.13 -13.22 -6.40
C ASP A 130 -18.16 -12.81 -7.86
N ALA A 131 -19.27 -12.27 -8.35
CA ALA A 131 -19.39 -11.82 -9.73
C ALA A 131 -18.51 -10.61 -10.05
N ILE A 132 -18.30 -9.69 -9.07
CA ILE A 132 -17.50 -8.47 -9.28
C ILE A 132 -16.02 -8.66 -8.92
N MET A 133 -15.67 -9.69 -8.16
CA MET A 133 -14.30 -9.92 -7.67
C MET A 133 -13.26 -9.95 -8.79
N PRO A 134 -13.47 -10.61 -9.94
CA PRO A 134 -12.51 -10.60 -11.05
C PRO A 134 -12.21 -9.20 -11.59
N TYR A 135 -13.18 -8.30 -11.50
CA TYR A 135 -13.07 -6.92 -12.01
C TYR A 135 -12.45 -5.96 -11.00
N GLN A 136 -12.57 -6.23 -9.70
CA GLN A 136 -12.03 -5.36 -8.64
C GLN A 136 -10.51 -5.27 -8.65
N HIS A 137 -9.82 -6.28 -9.14
CA HIS A 137 -8.36 -6.32 -9.16
C HIS A 137 -7.73 -5.57 -10.31
N LEU A 138 -8.53 -4.93 -11.20
CA LEU A 138 -8.04 -4.13 -12.33
C LEU A 138 -6.95 -4.84 -13.14
N LEU A 139 -7.03 -6.16 -13.24
CA LEU A 139 -6.10 -6.92 -14.06
C LEU A 139 -6.28 -6.56 -15.54
N PRO A 140 -5.21 -6.39 -16.30
CA PRO A 140 -5.31 -6.27 -17.75
C PRO A 140 -6.14 -7.41 -18.33
N LYS A 141 -6.99 -7.16 -19.34
CA LYS A 141 -7.86 -8.19 -19.95
C LYS A 141 -7.10 -9.48 -20.30
N ARG A 142 -5.83 -9.37 -20.71
CA ARG A 142 -4.95 -10.53 -20.97
C ARG A 142 -4.69 -11.42 -19.75
N LEU A 143 -4.80 -10.86 -18.53
CA LEU A 143 -4.59 -11.60 -17.29
C LEU A 143 -5.91 -12.11 -16.71
N LEU A 144 -7.05 -11.47 -17.01
CA LEU A 144 -8.37 -11.99 -16.68
C LEU A 144 -8.60 -13.35 -17.35
N GLY A 145 -8.23 -13.50 -18.62
CA GLY A 145 -8.33 -14.78 -19.33
C GLY A 145 -7.40 -15.88 -18.81
N ARG A 146 -6.40 -15.54 -18.00
CA ARG A 146 -5.58 -16.52 -17.28
C ARG A 146 -6.23 -16.97 -15.97
N ASN A 147 -6.94 -16.09 -15.29
CA ASN A 147 -7.64 -16.44 -14.06
C ASN A 147 -8.84 -17.35 -14.32
N GLU A 148 -9.50 -17.21 -15.49
CA GLU A 148 -10.55 -18.14 -15.91
C GLU A 148 -10.02 -19.57 -16.14
N ARG A 149 -8.70 -19.74 -16.37
CA ARG A 149 -8.08 -21.07 -16.51
C ARG A 149 -7.55 -21.67 -15.20
N ILE A 150 -7.41 -20.86 -14.15
CA ILE A 150 -6.95 -21.33 -12.84
C ILE A 150 -8.09 -21.98 -12.07
N ASP A 151 -9.34 -21.68 -12.42
CA ASP A 151 -10.53 -22.30 -11.86
C ASP A 151 -10.94 -23.61 -12.56
N GLU A 152 -10.22 -24.05 -13.60
CA GLU A 152 -10.34 -25.42 -14.06
C GLU A 152 -9.77 -26.35 -12.97
N PRO A 153 -10.58 -27.28 -12.41
CA PRO A 153 -10.03 -28.25 -11.47
C PRO A 153 -8.87 -28.98 -12.14
N LEU A 154 -7.71 -29.00 -11.48
CA LEU A 154 -6.61 -29.85 -11.86
C LEU A 154 -7.17 -31.28 -11.88
N ASN A 155 -7.51 -31.75 -13.07
CA ASN A 155 -7.81 -33.14 -13.27
C ASN A 155 -6.52 -33.92 -13.02
N ASP A 156 -6.51 -34.70 -11.91
CA ASP A 156 -5.49 -35.64 -11.55
C ASP A 156 -5.23 -36.67 -12.67
#